data_32b3f59f7d6e8b3ca514acf5aeb60f4e
#
_entry.id   32b3f59f7d6e8b3ca514acf5aeb60f4e
#
_cell.length_a   1.000
_cell.length_b   1.000
_cell.length_c   1.000
_cell.angle_alpha   90.00
_cell.angle_beta   90.00
_cell.angle_gamma   90.00
#
_symmetry.space_group_name_H-M   'P 1'
#
loop_
_entity.id
_entity.type
_entity.pdbx_description
1 polymer ?
#
loop_
_entity_poly.entity_id
_entity_poly.type
_entity_poly.pdbx_seq_one_letter_code
_entity_poly.pdbx_strand_id
1 'polypeptide(L)'
;MNPPPNFNRLARLYLWMELISFGPWLMLCRCAYLNECCAARHALALGDGDGRFTARLLRENSAIKVDAVDVSPAMLEALVYRASPDTARVRAFHADIRRWQPENPPYDLIVSHFVLDCLTTVEVQSLAATLARAVSPGSLWIVSEFAIPTNWFGWLVARPAVWALYRAFGWLTGLQVRSLPDHSIALRQAGFILQERNCWLGGLLISELWTSAPAGPGLRYSDSH
;
A
#
# COMPACT_ATOMS: atom_id res chain seq x y z
N MET A 1 8.41 20.98 3.92
CA MET A 1 8.33 19.51 3.82
C MET A 1 8.80 18.92 5.13
N ASN A 2 7.96 18.10 5.77
CA ASN A 2 8.31 17.47 7.04
C ASN A 2 9.30 16.34 6.82
N PRO A 3 10.24 16.08 7.76
CA PRO A 3 11.12 14.92 7.68
C PRO A 3 10.31 13.63 7.68
N PRO A 4 10.80 12.55 7.05
CA PRO A 4 10.12 11.26 7.08
C PRO A 4 10.03 10.73 8.52
N PRO A 5 8.94 10.02 8.87
CA PRO A 5 8.78 9.39 10.18
C PRO A 5 9.92 8.40 10.45
N ASN A 6 10.43 8.36 11.69
CA ASN A 6 11.53 7.46 12.04
C ASN A 6 10.99 6.13 12.59
N PHE A 7 10.83 5.14 11.73
CA PHE A 7 10.35 3.79 12.08
C PHE A 7 11.44 2.84 12.61
N ASN A 8 12.74 3.21 12.56
CA ASN A 8 13.82 2.32 12.97
C ASN A 8 13.78 1.89 14.45
N ARG A 9 13.38 2.81 15.34
CA ARG A 9 13.22 2.50 16.76
C ARG A 9 11.99 1.65 17.04
N LEU A 10 11.03 1.67 16.15
CA LEU A 10 9.73 1.03 16.31
C LEU A 10 9.64 -0.36 15.66
N ALA A 11 10.57 -0.75 14.80
CA ALA A 11 10.43 -1.99 14.03
C ALA A 11 10.10 -3.22 14.91
N ARG A 12 10.71 -3.33 16.11
CA ARG A 12 10.40 -4.39 17.07
C ARG A 12 9.11 -4.13 17.86
N LEU A 13 8.85 -2.88 18.23
CA LEU A 13 7.68 -2.49 19.02
C LEU A 13 6.42 -2.45 18.14
N TYR A 14 6.57 -2.08 16.87
CA TYR A 14 5.51 -2.07 15.87
C TYR A 14 4.86 -3.46 15.71
N LEU A 15 5.66 -4.52 15.65
CA LEU A 15 5.18 -5.89 15.60
C LEU A 15 4.29 -6.27 16.79
N TRP A 16 4.71 -5.89 18.00
CA TRP A 16 3.93 -6.16 19.21
C TRP A 16 2.66 -5.31 19.28
N MET A 17 2.75 -4.04 18.88
CA MET A 17 1.58 -3.15 18.83
C MET A 17 0.57 -3.64 17.79
N GLU A 18 1.01 -4.04 16.61
CA GLU A 18 0.17 -4.62 15.56
C GLU A 18 -0.52 -5.89 16.05
N LEU A 19 0.23 -6.81 16.68
CA LEU A 19 -0.29 -8.09 17.16
C LEU A 19 -1.29 -7.92 18.31
N ILE A 20 -1.02 -7.00 19.23
CA ILE A 20 -1.88 -6.75 20.40
C ILE A 20 -3.15 -5.97 20.01
N SER A 21 -3.02 -5.00 19.06
CA SER A 21 -4.14 -4.12 18.71
C SER A 21 -5.16 -4.77 17.78
N PHE A 22 -4.70 -5.51 16.76
CA PHE A 22 -5.57 -6.02 15.69
C PHE A 22 -5.39 -7.51 15.39
N GLY A 23 -4.36 -8.16 15.99
CA GLY A 23 -4.13 -9.60 15.84
C GLY A 23 -4.07 -10.06 14.38
N PRO A 24 -4.79 -11.15 14.02
CA PRO A 24 -4.75 -11.73 12.68
C PRO A 24 -5.47 -10.88 11.62
N TRP A 25 -6.31 -9.90 12.03
CA TRP A 25 -7.16 -9.13 11.12
C TRP A 25 -6.36 -8.29 10.13
N LEU A 26 -5.20 -7.74 10.55
CA LEU A 26 -4.35 -6.98 9.62
C LEU A 26 -3.78 -7.88 8.52
N MET A 27 -3.39 -9.11 8.84
CA MET A 27 -2.91 -10.05 7.84
C MET A 27 -4.03 -10.53 6.92
N LEU A 28 -5.23 -10.79 7.45
CA LEU A 28 -6.40 -11.11 6.62
C LEU A 28 -6.73 -9.98 5.66
N CYS A 29 -6.68 -8.73 6.16
CA CYS A 29 -6.90 -7.54 5.36
C CYS A 29 -5.86 -7.41 4.23
N ARG A 30 -4.56 -7.54 4.54
CA ARG A 30 -3.47 -7.50 3.54
C ARG A 30 -3.61 -8.57 2.47
N CYS A 31 -4.04 -9.78 2.85
CA CYS A 31 -4.14 -10.93 1.96
C CYS A 31 -5.51 -11.11 1.29
N ALA A 32 -6.42 -10.14 1.43
CA ALA A 32 -7.78 -10.24 0.91
C ALA A 32 -7.86 -10.58 -0.58
N TYR A 33 -6.91 -10.06 -1.36
CA TYR A 33 -6.85 -10.20 -2.82
C TYR A 33 -5.54 -10.88 -3.27
N LEU A 34 -5.00 -11.77 -2.45
CA LEU A 34 -3.74 -12.46 -2.80
C LEU A 34 -3.91 -13.37 -4.02
N ASN A 35 -5.08 -13.97 -4.20
CA ASN A 35 -5.37 -14.85 -5.34
C ASN A 35 -5.35 -14.09 -6.67
N GLU A 36 -5.78 -12.84 -6.68
CA GLU A 36 -5.79 -11.95 -7.84
C GLU A 36 -4.37 -11.58 -8.31
N CYS A 37 -3.38 -11.74 -7.41
CA CYS A 37 -1.97 -11.49 -7.71
C CYS A 37 -1.27 -12.64 -8.46
N CYS A 38 -1.93 -13.79 -8.67
CA CYS A 38 -1.30 -14.99 -9.26
C CYS A 38 -0.81 -14.78 -10.69
N ALA A 39 -1.45 -13.89 -11.46
CA ALA A 39 -1.07 -13.58 -12.83
C ALA A 39 0.01 -12.51 -12.95
N ALA A 40 0.27 -11.74 -11.88
CA ALA A 40 1.22 -10.64 -11.88
C ALA A 40 2.66 -11.13 -12.07
N ARG A 41 3.48 -10.32 -12.73
CA ARG A 41 4.88 -10.59 -13.02
C ARG A 41 5.83 -9.60 -12.37
N HIS A 42 5.38 -8.36 -12.22
CA HIS A 42 6.21 -7.29 -11.67
C HIS A 42 5.40 -6.43 -10.70
N ALA A 43 5.64 -6.64 -9.42
CA ALA A 43 4.96 -5.92 -8.35
C ALA A 43 5.80 -4.76 -7.80
N LEU A 44 5.10 -3.71 -7.39
CA LEU A 44 5.63 -2.62 -6.57
C LEU A 44 4.97 -2.68 -5.19
N ALA A 45 5.77 -2.95 -4.15
CA ALA A 45 5.34 -2.95 -2.76
C ALA A 45 5.75 -1.64 -2.08
N LEU A 46 4.77 -0.84 -1.68
CA LEU A 46 4.98 0.44 -1.00
C LEU A 46 4.75 0.26 0.50
N GLY A 47 5.80 0.45 1.30
CA GLY A 47 5.71 0.42 2.75
C GLY A 47 5.18 -0.90 3.33
N ASP A 48 5.56 -2.06 2.75
CA ASP A 48 5.13 -3.39 3.26
C ASP A 48 5.75 -3.75 4.62
N GLY A 49 6.52 -2.82 5.20
CA GLY A 49 7.16 -2.99 6.49
C GLY A 49 8.10 -4.18 6.51
N ASP A 50 7.86 -5.14 7.43
CA ASP A 50 8.70 -6.33 7.60
C ASP A 50 8.50 -7.41 6.50
N GLY A 51 7.73 -7.14 5.45
CA GLY A 51 7.61 -7.99 4.26
C GLY A 51 6.74 -9.23 4.41
N ARG A 52 5.79 -9.24 5.34
CA ARG A 52 4.90 -10.42 5.53
C ARG A 52 4.02 -10.69 4.33
N PHE A 53 3.49 -9.65 3.70
CA PHE A 53 2.71 -9.80 2.49
C PHE A 53 3.61 -10.19 1.33
N THR A 54 4.72 -9.49 1.11
CA THR A 54 5.71 -9.79 0.06
C THR A 54 6.18 -11.25 0.12
N ALA A 55 6.54 -11.76 1.31
CA ALA A 55 6.95 -13.15 1.46
C ALA A 55 5.84 -14.15 1.13
N ARG A 56 4.59 -13.81 1.40
CA ARG A 56 3.45 -14.65 1.04
C ARG A 56 3.18 -14.61 -0.45
N LEU A 57 3.23 -13.43 -1.05
CA LEU A 57 3.09 -13.22 -2.49
C LEU A 57 4.14 -14.02 -3.29
N LEU A 58 5.41 -14.00 -2.85
CA LEU A 58 6.49 -14.76 -3.48
C LEU A 58 6.28 -16.28 -3.44
N ARG A 59 5.65 -16.79 -2.38
CA ARG A 59 5.32 -18.24 -2.25
C ARG A 59 4.15 -18.65 -3.14
N GLU A 60 3.12 -17.81 -3.22
CA GLU A 60 1.92 -18.09 -4.04
C GLU A 60 2.17 -17.85 -5.54
N ASN A 61 3.06 -16.93 -5.88
CA ASN A 61 3.41 -16.61 -7.27
C ASN A 61 4.93 -16.76 -7.47
N SER A 62 5.33 -17.90 -8.04
CA SER A 62 6.75 -18.22 -8.28
C SER A 62 7.42 -17.38 -9.37
N ALA A 63 6.66 -16.70 -10.21
CA ALA A 63 7.17 -15.93 -11.35
C ALA A 63 7.27 -14.42 -11.09
N ILE A 64 6.71 -13.93 -9.97
CA ILE A 64 6.68 -12.49 -9.67
C ILE A 64 8.04 -11.99 -9.23
N LYS A 65 8.37 -10.78 -9.67
CA LYS A 65 9.46 -9.95 -9.13
C LYS A 65 8.85 -8.80 -8.36
N VAL A 66 9.48 -8.41 -7.25
CA VAL A 66 8.97 -7.37 -6.36
C VAL A 66 10.00 -6.28 -6.18
N ASP A 67 9.60 -5.05 -6.45
CA ASP A 67 10.31 -3.84 -6.03
C ASP A 67 9.66 -3.35 -4.73
N ALA A 68 10.40 -3.40 -3.63
CA ALA A 68 9.92 -2.98 -2.33
C ALA A 68 10.54 -1.64 -1.94
N VAL A 69 9.70 -0.66 -1.63
CA VAL A 69 10.14 0.70 -1.25
C VAL A 69 9.70 0.99 0.18
N ASP A 70 10.65 1.31 1.05
CA ASP A 70 10.36 1.70 2.43
C ASP A 70 11.37 2.76 2.90
N VAL A 71 10.92 3.63 3.80
CA VAL A 71 11.74 4.69 4.43
C VAL A 71 12.62 4.13 5.55
N SER A 72 12.36 2.92 6.02
CA SER A 72 13.08 2.27 7.11
C SER A 72 14.03 1.17 6.60
N PRO A 73 15.36 1.36 6.70
CA PRO A 73 16.32 0.31 6.35
C PRO A 73 16.10 -0.97 7.17
N ALA A 74 15.75 -0.86 8.45
CA ALA A 74 15.49 -2.03 9.30
C ALA A 74 14.27 -2.84 8.83
N MET A 75 13.23 -2.18 8.28
CA MET A 75 12.09 -2.87 7.68
C MET A 75 12.49 -3.58 6.39
N LEU A 76 13.27 -2.93 5.53
CA LEU A 76 13.78 -3.56 4.30
C LEU A 76 14.68 -4.76 4.58
N GLU A 77 15.54 -4.69 5.58
CA GLU A 77 16.36 -5.83 6.02
C GLU A 77 15.47 -7.00 6.49
N ALA A 78 14.46 -6.73 7.30
CA ALA A 78 13.50 -7.73 7.75
C ALA A 78 12.69 -8.32 6.58
N LEU A 79 12.28 -7.51 5.61
CA LEU A 79 11.59 -7.92 4.40
C LEU A 79 12.46 -8.87 3.58
N VAL A 80 13.71 -8.50 3.28
CA VAL A 80 14.65 -9.31 2.52
C VAL A 80 14.94 -10.64 3.25
N TYR A 81 15.15 -10.61 4.57
CA TYR A 81 15.32 -11.82 5.37
C TYR A 81 14.11 -12.75 5.28
N ARG A 82 12.90 -12.20 5.37
CA ARG A 82 11.65 -12.97 5.32
C ARG A 82 11.33 -13.51 3.92
N ALA A 83 11.80 -12.84 2.87
CA ALA A 83 11.67 -13.28 1.48
C ALA A 83 12.56 -14.49 1.13
N SER A 84 13.49 -14.92 2.03
CA SER A 84 14.31 -16.10 1.81
C SER A 84 13.44 -17.37 1.66
N PRO A 85 13.74 -18.27 0.69
CA PRO A 85 14.91 -18.29 -0.21
C PRO A 85 14.78 -17.43 -1.49
N ASP A 86 13.69 -16.74 -1.68
CA ASP A 86 13.31 -16.05 -2.92
C ASP A 86 13.89 -14.63 -3.07
N THR A 87 14.91 -14.29 -2.30
CA THR A 87 15.52 -12.94 -2.26
C THR A 87 15.98 -12.43 -3.62
N ALA A 88 16.38 -13.31 -4.54
CA ALA A 88 16.79 -12.95 -5.91
C ALA A 88 15.63 -12.31 -6.73
N ARG A 89 14.39 -12.48 -6.28
CA ARG A 89 13.20 -11.90 -6.89
C ARG A 89 12.77 -10.57 -6.25
N VAL A 90 13.50 -10.10 -5.23
CA VAL A 90 13.18 -8.87 -4.49
C VAL A 90 14.29 -7.85 -4.69
N ARG A 91 13.91 -6.62 -5.04
CA ARG A 91 14.77 -5.44 -4.98
C ARG A 91 14.24 -4.49 -3.92
N ALA A 92 15.09 -4.12 -2.98
CA ALA A 92 14.73 -3.26 -1.87
C ALA A 92 15.29 -1.85 -2.11
N PHE A 93 14.42 -0.84 -2.02
CA PHE A 93 14.75 0.57 -2.20
C PHE A 93 14.53 1.33 -0.89
N HIS A 94 15.63 1.77 -0.27
CA HIS A 94 15.54 2.65 0.87
C HIS A 94 15.23 4.08 0.41
N ALA A 95 13.96 4.44 0.37
CA ALA A 95 13.51 5.72 -0.13
C ALA A 95 12.18 6.16 0.49
N ASP A 96 11.96 7.47 0.46
CA ASP A 96 10.67 8.07 0.81
C ASP A 96 9.73 8.02 -0.42
N ILE A 97 8.64 7.27 -0.32
CA ILE A 97 7.66 7.07 -1.40
C ILE A 97 7.07 8.38 -1.93
N ARG A 98 7.12 9.47 -1.15
CA ARG A 98 6.68 10.82 -1.58
C ARG A 98 7.57 11.44 -2.65
N ARG A 99 8.81 10.95 -2.78
CA ARG A 99 9.85 11.48 -3.68
C ARG A 99 10.44 10.44 -4.60
N TRP A 100 10.22 9.18 -4.27
CA TRP A 100 10.73 8.08 -5.07
C TRP A 100 10.05 8.04 -6.43
N GLN A 101 10.82 7.67 -7.45
CA GLN A 101 10.33 7.49 -8.81
C GLN A 101 10.49 6.03 -9.20
N PRO A 102 9.51 5.44 -9.87
CA PRO A 102 9.60 4.07 -10.39
C PRO A 102 10.81 3.88 -11.30
N GLU A 103 11.73 2.96 -10.93
CA GLU A 103 12.97 2.75 -11.68
C GLU A 103 12.80 1.72 -12.80
N ASN A 104 11.86 0.81 -12.68
CA ASN A 104 11.69 -0.32 -13.58
C ASN A 104 10.24 -0.53 -14.05
N PRO A 105 9.56 0.50 -14.55
CA PRO A 105 8.22 0.31 -15.10
C PRO A 105 8.26 -0.53 -16.39
N PRO A 106 7.14 -1.11 -16.82
CA PRO A 106 5.86 -1.02 -16.16
C PRO A 106 5.66 -2.07 -15.07
N TYR A 107 4.85 -1.71 -14.05
CA TYR A 107 4.34 -2.65 -13.06
C TYR A 107 2.95 -3.14 -13.46
N ASP A 108 2.62 -4.38 -13.14
CA ASP A 108 1.29 -4.97 -13.32
C ASP A 108 0.54 -5.18 -11.99
N LEU A 109 1.25 -4.99 -10.88
CA LEU A 109 0.69 -5.01 -9.53
C LEU A 109 1.32 -3.91 -8.67
N ILE A 110 0.49 -3.14 -7.97
CA ILE A 110 0.90 -2.27 -6.86
C ILE A 110 0.24 -2.78 -5.59
N VAL A 111 0.99 -2.79 -4.49
CA VAL A 111 0.42 -3.04 -3.16
C VAL A 111 0.83 -1.93 -2.19
N SER A 112 -0.13 -1.46 -1.42
CA SER A 112 0.08 -0.47 -0.35
C SER A 112 -0.76 -0.86 0.87
N HIS A 113 -0.09 -1.23 1.95
CA HIS A 113 -0.74 -1.75 3.14
C HIS A 113 -0.42 -0.89 4.34
N PHE A 114 -1.41 -0.09 4.82
CA PHE A 114 -1.28 0.79 5.99
C PHE A 114 -0.12 1.78 5.87
N VAL A 115 0.02 2.38 4.68
CA VAL A 115 1.07 3.35 4.35
C VAL A 115 0.52 4.64 3.77
N LEU A 116 -0.60 4.60 3.04
CA LEU A 116 -1.20 5.81 2.47
C LEU A 116 -1.75 6.71 3.56
N ASP A 117 -2.19 6.14 4.67
CA ASP A 117 -2.64 6.84 5.88
C ASP A 117 -1.52 7.64 6.58
N CYS A 118 -0.25 7.35 6.27
CA CYS A 118 0.91 8.14 6.71
C CYS A 118 1.18 9.38 5.85
N LEU A 119 0.41 9.58 4.77
CA LEU A 119 0.55 10.67 3.83
C LEU A 119 -0.59 11.68 3.97
N THR A 120 -0.35 12.90 3.52
CA THR A 120 -1.43 13.89 3.31
C THR A 120 -2.19 13.58 2.03
N THR A 121 -3.43 14.08 1.91
CA THR A 121 -4.24 13.91 0.69
C THR A 121 -3.51 14.36 -0.57
N VAL A 122 -2.79 15.48 -0.51
CA VAL A 122 -2.01 16.00 -1.65
C VAL A 122 -0.84 15.07 -2.02
N GLU A 123 -0.16 14.49 -1.02
CA GLU A 123 0.91 13.52 -1.25
C GLU A 123 0.38 12.23 -1.87
N VAL A 124 -0.79 11.73 -1.41
CA VAL A 124 -1.45 10.56 -2.03
C VAL A 124 -1.85 10.84 -3.48
N GLN A 125 -2.39 12.03 -3.77
CA GLN A 125 -2.72 12.44 -5.14
C GLN A 125 -1.49 12.46 -6.04
N SER A 126 -0.38 13.06 -5.58
CA SER A 126 0.88 13.11 -6.31
C SER A 126 1.47 11.72 -6.56
N LEU A 127 1.46 10.86 -5.53
CA LEU A 127 1.91 9.47 -5.62
C LEU A 127 1.05 8.70 -6.63
N ALA A 128 -0.27 8.76 -6.53
CA ALA A 128 -1.19 8.06 -7.43
C ALA A 128 -0.99 8.50 -8.89
N ALA A 129 -0.82 9.80 -9.15
CA ALA A 129 -0.55 10.31 -10.48
C ALA A 129 0.82 9.85 -11.04
N THR A 130 1.83 9.70 -10.18
CA THR A 130 3.14 9.17 -10.57
C THR A 130 3.05 7.69 -10.92
N LEU A 131 2.37 6.91 -10.09
CA LEU A 131 2.23 5.47 -10.27
C LEU A 131 1.34 5.12 -11.47
N ALA A 132 0.32 5.92 -11.76
CA ALA A 132 -0.54 5.72 -12.95
C ALA A 132 0.27 5.74 -14.26
N ARG A 133 1.40 6.46 -14.31
CA ARG A 133 2.30 6.48 -15.47
C ARG A 133 3.29 5.32 -15.51
N ALA A 134 3.40 4.59 -14.39
CA ALA A 134 4.36 3.51 -14.23
C ALA A 134 3.74 2.12 -14.29
N VAL A 135 2.45 2.02 -14.55
CA VAL A 135 1.72 0.75 -14.59
C VAL A 135 1.28 0.38 -15.99
N SER A 136 1.13 -0.92 -16.24
CA SER A 136 0.52 -1.42 -17.46
C SER A 136 -1.00 -1.17 -17.45
N PRO A 137 -1.65 -1.04 -18.62
CA PRO A 137 -3.10 -1.05 -18.70
C PRO A 137 -3.70 -2.34 -18.08
N GLY A 138 -4.73 -2.20 -17.26
CA GLY A 138 -5.34 -3.33 -16.55
C GLY A 138 -4.55 -3.82 -15.34
N SER A 139 -3.48 -3.10 -14.92
CA SER A 139 -2.74 -3.42 -13.70
C SER A 139 -3.61 -3.31 -12.47
N LEU A 140 -3.26 -4.07 -11.44
CA LEU A 140 -3.95 -4.08 -10.15
C LEU A 140 -3.24 -3.16 -9.15
N TRP A 141 -4.02 -2.48 -8.30
CA TRP A 141 -3.53 -1.84 -7.10
C TRP A 141 -4.36 -2.32 -5.90
N ILE A 142 -3.70 -3.01 -4.97
CA ILE A 142 -4.32 -3.46 -3.72
C ILE A 142 -3.98 -2.44 -2.63
N VAL A 143 -5.02 -1.87 -2.03
CA VAL A 143 -4.91 -0.88 -0.94
C VAL A 143 -5.54 -1.48 0.31
N SER A 144 -4.78 -1.61 1.40
CA SER A 144 -5.34 -1.96 2.70
C SER A 144 -5.08 -0.83 3.68
N GLU A 145 -6.13 -0.31 4.30
CA GLU A 145 -6.06 0.90 5.13
C GLU A 145 -7.04 0.86 6.31
N PHE A 146 -6.81 1.76 7.27
CA PHE A 146 -7.83 2.10 8.26
C PHE A 146 -8.93 2.95 7.62
N ALA A 147 -10.16 2.73 8.05
CA ALA A 147 -11.31 3.52 7.63
C ALA A 147 -12.19 3.87 8.84
N ILE A 148 -12.92 4.97 8.73
CA ILE A 148 -13.91 5.35 9.73
C ILE A 148 -15.29 5.14 9.11
N PRO A 149 -16.03 4.09 9.52
CA PRO A 149 -17.38 3.85 9.02
C PRO A 149 -18.31 5.02 9.34
N THR A 150 -19.29 5.27 8.49
CA THR A 150 -20.26 6.36 8.67
C THR A 150 -21.41 6.02 9.64
N ASN A 151 -21.42 4.79 10.20
CA ASN A 151 -22.42 4.32 11.15
C ASN A 151 -22.07 4.72 12.61
N TRP A 152 -22.96 4.37 13.56
CA TRP A 152 -22.77 4.65 14.99
C TRP A 152 -21.46 4.06 15.56
N PHE A 153 -21.03 2.88 15.08
CA PHE A 153 -19.77 2.24 15.46
C PHE A 153 -18.57 3.11 15.04
N GLY A 154 -18.62 3.66 13.82
CA GLY A 154 -17.60 4.59 13.30
C GLY A 154 -17.45 5.82 14.20
N TRP A 155 -18.55 6.34 14.69
CA TRP A 155 -18.58 7.54 15.53
C TRP A 155 -18.08 7.29 16.95
N LEU A 156 -18.58 6.22 17.60
CA LEU A 156 -18.33 5.96 19.02
C LEU A 156 -17.08 5.13 19.28
N VAL A 157 -16.65 4.27 18.35
CA VAL A 157 -15.57 3.32 18.57
C VAL A 157 -14.39 3.55 17.60
N ALA A 158 -14.65 3.54 16.28
CA ALA A 158 -13.57 3.59 15.30
C ALA A 158 -12.84 4.94 15.33
N ARG A 159 -13.56 6.04 15.40
CA ARG A 159 -12.98 7.40 15.44
C ARG A 159 -12.06 7.64 16.63
N PRO A 160 -12.46 7.36 17.88
CA PRO A 160 -11.57 7.44 19.03
C PRO A 160 -10.37 6.49 18.96
N ALA A 161 -10.59 5.26 18.48
CA ALA A 161 -9.52 4.27 18.35
C ALA A 161 -8.47 4.70 17.33
N VAL A 162 -8.90 5.13 16.14
CA VAL A 162 -8.02 5.67 15.10
C VAL A 162 -7.29 6.91 15.62
N TRP A 163 -8.00 7.84 16.26
CA TRP A 163 -7.39 9.04 16.85
C TRP A 163 -6.30 8.69 17.88
N ALA A 164 -6.59 7.75 18.80
CA ALA A 164 -5.61 7.31 19.80
C ALA A 164 -4.39 6.64 19.16
N LEU A 165 -4.62 5.80 18.12
CA LEU A 165 -3.58 5.16 17.35
C LEU A 165 -2.66 6.21 16.69
N TYR A 166 -3.22 7.20 15.99
CA TYR A 166 -2.44 8.26 15.34
C TYR A 166 -1.70 9.14 16.34
N ARG A 167 -2.28 9.41 17.51
CA ARG A 167 -1.57 10.13 18.56
C ARG A 167 -0.39 9.35 19.10
N ALA A 168 -0.55 8.06 19.32
CA ALA A 168 0.54 7.19 19.76
C ALA A 168 1.65 7.11 18.70
N PHE A 169 1.27 6.91 17.42
CA PHE A 169 2.23 6.92 16.31
C PHE A 169 2.91 8.27 16.13
N GLY A 170 2.16 9.38 16.18
CA GLY A 170 2.72 10.72 16.07
C GLY A 170 3.76 11.00 17.15
N TRP A 171 3.52 10.56 18.38
CA TRP A 171 4.47 10.70 19.48
C TRP A 171 5.73 9.83 19.31
N LEU A 172 5.56 8.62 18.77
CA LEU A 172 6.65 7.65 18.62
C LEU A 172 7.50 7.87 17.36
N THR A 173 6.89 8.33 16.26
CA THR A 173 7.54 8.43 14.94
C THR A 173 7.70 9.84 14.41
N GLY A 174 7.04 10.82 15.05
CA GLY A 174 6.95 12.18 14.51
C GLY A 174 5.95 12.34 13.37
N LEU A 175 5.04 11.38 13.18
CA LEU A 175 3.99 11.46 12.16
C LEU A 175 3.09 12.68 12.40
N GLN A 176 2.95 13.55 11.40
CA GLN A 176 2.18 14.81 11.51
C GLN A 176 0.80 14.75 10.85
N VAL A 177 0.42 13.61 10.29
CA VAL A 177 -0.90 13.42 9.67
C VAL A 177 -1.97 13.41 10.75
N ARG A 178 -2.98 14.28 10.61
CA ARG A 178 -4.05 14.47 11.62
C ARG A 178 -5.38 13.86 11.21
N SER A 179 -5.51 13.44 9.95
CA SER A 179 -6.75 12.85 9.39
C SER A 179 -6.37 11.81 8.33
N LEU A 180 -7.19 10.79 8.20
CA LEU A 180 -7.07 9.83 7.11
C LEU A 180 -7.19 10.56 5.77
N PRO A 181 -6.26 10.35 4.82
CA PRO A 181 -6.39 10.89 3.48
C PRO A 181 -7.51 10.19 2.73
N ASP A 182 -8.17 10.91 1.82
CA ASP A 182 -9.12 10.29 0.90
C ASP A 182 -8.36 9.69 -0.30
N HIS A 183 -7.82 8.48 -0.09
CA HIS A 183 -7.11 7.76 -1.14
C HIS A 183 -8.04 7.37 -2.30
N SER A 184 -9.33 7.14 -2.03
CA SER A 184 -10.30 6.75 -3.08
C SER A 184 -10.47 7.86 -4.11
N ILE A 185 -10.55 9.12 -3.69
CA ILE A 185 -10.60 10.26 -4.62
C ILE A 185 -9.28 10.35 -5.41
N ALA A 186 -8.14 10.23 -4.73
CA ALA A 186 -6.83 10.33 -5.37
C ALA A 186 -6.63 9.26 -6.46
N LEU A 187 -6.99 8.00 -6.17
CA LEU A 187 -6.87 6.90 -7.12
C LEU A 187 -7.80 7.08 -8.33
N ARG A 188 -9.06 7.47 -8.10
CA ARG A 188 -10.00 7.77 -9.20
C ARG A 188 -9.50 8.89 -10.10
N GLN A 189 -8.98 9.97 -9.53
CA GLN A 189 -8.39 11.07 -10.29
C GLN A 189 -7.17 10.66 -11.12
N ALA A 190 -6.41 9.67 -10.62
CA ALA A 190 -5.27 9.08 -11.33
C ALA A 190 -5.67 8.04 -12.39
N GLY A 191 -6.97 7.76 -12.57
CA GLY A 191 -7.49 6.84 -13.59
C GLY A 191 -7.66 5.38 -13.12
N PHE A 192 -7.58 5.12 -11.81
CA PHE A 192 -7.89 3.80 -11.27
C PHE A 192 -9.39 3.66 -10.99
N ILE A 193 -9.91 2.45 -11.17
CA ILE A 193 -11.32 2.09 -10.99
C ILE A 193 -11.41 1.06 -9.88
N LEU A 194 -12.22 1.36 -8.84
CA LEU A 194 -12.47 0.42 -7.76
C LEU A 194 -13.29 -0.76 -8.29
N GLN A 195 -12.78 -1.96 -8.12
CA GLN A 195 -13.44 -3.19 -8.49
C GLN A 195 -14.18 -3.82 -7.31
N GLU A 196 -13.50 -3.90 -6.16
CA GLU A 196 -14.03 -4.57 -4.98
C GLU A 196 -13.50 -3.93 -3.71
N ARG A 197 -14.30 -4.04 -2.62
CA ARG A 197 -13.90 -3.63 -1.27
C ARG A 197 -14.35 -4.68 -0.26
N ASN A 198 -13.41 -5.15 0.54
CA ASN A 198 -13.65 -5.98 1.72
C ASN A 198 -13.47 -5.18 3.00
N CYS A 199 -14.26 -5.49 4.03
CA CYS A 199 -14.27 -4.78 5.31
C CYS A 199 -14.18 -5.75 6.48
N TRP A 200 -13.42 -5.37 7.51
CA TRP A 200 -13.30 -6.11 8.78
C TRP A 200 -13.51 -5.17 9.96
N LEU A 201 -13.79 -5.76 11.13
CA LEU A 201 -13.99 -5.02 12.39
C LEU A 201 -15.00 -3.88 12.23
N GLY A 202 -16.17 -4.20 11.67
CA GLY A 202 -17.23 -3.22 11.48
C GLY A 202 -16.90 -2.10 10.48
N GLY A 203 -15.91 -2.29 9.62
CA GLY A 203 -15.46 -1.32 8.62
C GLY A 203 -14.28 -0.46 9.08
N LEU A 204 -13.64 -0.80 10.22
CA LEU A 204 -12.42 -0.13 10.69
C LEU A 204 -11.20 -0.48 9.84
N LEU A 205 -11.15 -1.68 9.29
CA LEU A 205 -10.14 -2.13 8.33
C LEU A 205 -10.81 -2.38 6.99
N ILE A 206 -10.20 -1.89 5.94
CA ILE A 206 -10.65 -2.10 4.56
C ILE A 206 -9.50 -2.62 3.71
N SER A 207 -9.83 -3.46 2.73
CA SER A 207 -8.95 -3.77 1.62
C SER A 207 -9.72 -3.56 0.33
N GLU A 208 -9.08 -2.93 -0.64
CA GLU A 208 -9.67 -2.51 -1.90
C GLU A 208 -8.83 -3.04 -3.06
N LEU A 209 -9.52 -3.54 -4.06
CA LEU A 209 -8.94 -3.92 -5.34
C LEU A 209 -9.26 -2.84 -6.37
N TRP A 210 -8.23 -2.20 -6.88
CA TRP A 210 -8.32 -1.19 -7.93
C TRP A 210 -7.68 -1.69 -9.22
N THR A 211 -8.18 -1.24 -10.37
CA THR A 211 -7.62 -1.57 -11.68
C THR A 211 -7.33 -0.27 -12.43
N SER A 212 -6.16 -0.18 -13.07
CA SER A 212 -5.90 0.92 -14.01
C SER A 212 -6.80 0.80 -15.24
N ALA A 213 -7.20 1.94 -15.80
CA ALA A 213 -8.01 1.93 -17.02
C ALA A 213 -7.35 1.08 -18.11
N PRO A 214 -8.13 0.28 -18.86
CA PRO A 214 -7.61 -0.42 -20.03
C PRO A 214 -7.06 0.61 -21.03
N ALA A 215 -6.04 0.22 -21.80
CA ALA A 215 -5.62 1.05 -22.92
C ALA A 215 -6.83 1.34 -23.79
N GLY A 216 -7.21 2.60 -23.90
CA GLY A 216 -8.30 3.00 -24.80
C GLY A 216 -8.01 2.45 -26.20
N PRO A 217 -9.03 2.13 -27.02
CA PRO A 217 -8.83 1.74 -28.40
C PRO A 217 -7.99 2.85 -29.05
N GLY A 218 -6.76 2.51 -29.43
CA GLY A 218 -5.85 3.47 -30.02
C GLY A 218 -6.57 4.19 -31.15
N LEU A 219 -6.63 5.51 -31.06
CA LEU A 219 -7.00 6.36 -32.20
C LEU A 219 -6.03 5.99 -33.31
N ARG A 220 -6.46 5.07 -34.19
CA ARG A 220 -5.78 4.89 -35.48
C ARG A 220 -6.00 6.20 -36.23
N TYR A 221 -5.01 7.06 -36.21
CA TYR A 221 -4.92 8.10 -37.23
C TYR A 221 -4.86 7.36 -38.57
N SER A 222 -5.98 7.31 -39.25
CA SER A 222 -6.00 6.95 -40.66
C SER A 222 -5.38 8.12 -41.41
N ASP A 223 -4.09 8.00 -41.77
CA ASP A 223 -3.51 8.82 -42.83
C ASP A 223 -4.25 8.47 -44.12
N SER A 224 -5.24 9.28 -44.45
CA SER A 224 -5.86 9.29 -45.77
C SER A 224 -5.06 10.25 -46.64
N HIS A 225 -4.28 9.69 -47.54
CA HIS A 225 -3.78 10.39 -48.72
C HIS A 225 -4.90 10.56 -49.73
#